data_6772d5dded6faa21ea128a51f856d6e6
#
_entry.id   6772d5dded6faa21ea128a51f856d6e6
#
_cell.length_a   1.000
_cell.length_b   1.000
_cell.length_c   1.000
_cell.angle_alpha   90.00
_cell.angle_beta   90.00
_cell.angle_gamma   90.00
#
_symmetry.space_group_name_H-M   'P 1'
#
loop_
_entity.id
_entity.type
_entity.pdbx_description
1 polymer ?
#
loop_
_entity_poly.entity_id
_entity_poly.type
_entity_poly.pdbx_seq_one_letter_code
_entity_poly.pdbx_strand_id
1 'polypeptide(L)'
;METEQLARSHKELRWSLRLSRKKKKTSHKSATIPVYKGKFGQREAERLLWRAGFGPRPGDVKRVKKLGMKRAVHGLVSHRGGTKLIGAGPKLDDPLKPDDIWGHDHIWWLDRMVRSNNPLQERMTLIWHDWFATSNNGVGSQKLMIAQNEMFRRNSLGNFRNLLLNVTQDPAMLVWLSGNENTKYSPNENYGREVMELFTLGAGARYTEEDVREQARALTGFTNEWDEDVGLKDFHFEAKLHDDKSKTIFGKTGNFDWQDSCRLCLEHQDHAGFFVQKLWSYF
;
A
#
# COMPACT_ATOMS: atom_id res chain seq x y z
N MET A 1 -39.69 37.61 3.91
CA MET A 1 -38.70 37.17 4.92
C MET A 1 -37.72 36.11 4.41
N GLU A 2 -38.13 35.18 3.56
CA GLU A 2 -37.21 34.14 3.01
C GLU A 2 -36.16 34.66 2.00
N THR A 3 -36.50 35.71 1.23
CA THR A 3 -35.59 36.27 0.22
C THR A 3 -34.44 37.09 0.80
N GLU A 4 -34.56 37.62 2.02
CA GLU A 4 -33.46 38.34 2.70
C GLU A 4 -32.48 37.42 3.42
N GLN A 5 -32.93 36.26 3.84
CA GLN A 5 -32.09 35.24 4.48
C GLN A 5 -31.16 34.54 3.50
N LEU A 6 -31.65 34.31 2.27
CA LEU A 6 -30.84 33.76 1.16
C LEU A 6 -29.76 34.74 0.67
N ALA A 7 -30.06 36.05 0.66
CA ALA A 7 -29.09 37.08 0.25
C ALA A 7 -27.94 37.26 1.27
N ARG A 8 -28.19 37.07 2.55
CA ARG A 8 -27.14 37.09 3.60
C ARG A 8 -26.22 35.91 3.50
N SER A 9 -26.73 34.69 3.27
CA SER A 9 -25.95 33.47 3.08
C SER A 9 -24.96 33.54 1.91
N HIS A 10 -25.40 34.13 0.79
CA HIS A 10 -24.53 34.33 -0.40
C HIS A 10 -23.44 35.40 -0.20
N LYS A 11 -23.64 36.37 0.68
CA LYS A 11 -22.64 37.39 0.99
C LYS A 11 -21.54 36.86 1.91
N GLU A 12 -21.88 36.00 2.86
CA GLU A 12 -20.91 35.35 3.77
C GLU A 12 -20.06 34.33 3.05
N LEU A 13 -20.63 33.53 2.13
CA LEU A 13 -19.88 32.63 1.25
C LEU A 13 -18.89 33.36 0.33
N ARG A 14 -19.24 34.53 -0.17
CA ARG A 14 -18.33 35.37 -0.98
C ARG A 14 -17.22 36.01 -0.16
N TRP A 15 -17.41 36.22 1.14
CA TRP A 15 -16.36 36.75 2.02
C TRP A 15 -15.33 35.68 2.40
N SER A 16 -15.72 34.43 2.67
CA SER A 16 -14.83 33.32 2.93
C SER A 16 -13.95 32.98 1.73
N LEU A 17 -14.47 33.09 0.50
CA LEU A 17 -13.72 32.87 -0.74
C LEU A 17 -12.72 33.99 -1.09
N ARG A 18 -12.89 35.21 -0.55
CA ARG A 18 -11.91 36.31 -0.75
C ARG A 18 -10.71 36.27 0.19
N LEU A 19 -10.80 35.63 1.34
CA LEU A 19 -9.69 35.49 2.29
C LEU A 19 -8.66 34.42 1.91
N SER A 20 -9.00 33.50 1.00
CA SER A 20 -8.08 32.44 0.56
C SER A 20 -7.11 32.84 -0.56
N ARG A 21 -7.18 34.10 -1.08
CA ARG A 21 -6.38 34.54 -2.24
C ARG A 21 -5.11 35.37 -1.92
N LYS A 22 -4.67 35.43 -0.69
CA LYS A 22 -3.29 35.87 -0.40
C LYS A 22 -2.34 34.68 -0.42
N LYS A 23 -1.89 34.25 -1.62
CA LYS A 23 -0.75 33.35 -1.77
C LYS A 23 0.47 34.04 -1.13
N LYS A 24 0.73 33.76 0.15
CA LYS A 24 2.08 33.88 0.69
C LYS A 24 2.94 32.88 -0.11
N LYS A 25 3.89 33.38 -0.87
CA LYS A 25 5.05 32.59 -1.33
C LYS A 25 5.83 32.20 -0.08
N THR A 26 5.43 31.10 0.56
CA THR A 26 6.27 30.42 1.53
C THR A 26 7.33 29.70 0.72
N SER A 27 8.54 30.19 0.77
CA SER A 27 9.71 29.41 0.37
C SER A 27 9.70 28.17 1.29
N HIS A 28 9.32 27.01 0.77
CA HIS A 28 9.50 25.75 1.47
C HIS A 28 11.01 25.53 1.60
N LYS A 29 11.61 26.03 2.68
CA LYS A 29 12.86 25.45 3.15
C LYS A 29 12.55 23.99 3.38
N SER A 30 13.24 23.10 2.69
CA SER A 30 13.17 21.66 2.92
C SER A 30 13.35 21.43 4.42
N ALA A 31 12.26 21.11 5.11
CA ALA A 31 12.31 20.80 6.54
C ALA A 31 13.02 19.44 6.64
N THR A 32 14.29 19.47 7.00
CA THR A 32 15.02 18.24 7.31
C THR A 32 14.38 17.64 8.55
N ILE A 33 13.90 16.41 8.44
CA ILE A 33 13.38 15.65 9.60
C ILE A 33 14.51 15.58 10.63
N PRO A 34 14.30 16.08 11.87
CA PRO A 34 15.36 16.10 12.86
C PRO A 34 15.78 14.68 13.25
N VAL A 35 17.06 14.40 13.11
CA VAL A 35 17.65 13.12 13.55
C VAL A 35 17.79 13.15 15.06
N TYR A 36 17.38 12.06 15.73
CA TYR A 36 17.59 11.87 17.16
C TYR A 36 19.07 12.04 17.56
N LYS A 37 19.35 12.93 18.52
CA LYS A 37 20.70 13.25 19.00
C LYS A 37 20.92 12.84 20.48
N GLY A 38 19.91 12.23 21.12
CA GLY A 38 20.01 11.79 22.50
C GLY A 38 20.88 10.55 22.69
N LYS A 39 21.06 10.15 23.95
CA LYS A 39 21.79 8.94 24.31
C LYS A 39 21.03 7.71 23.82
N PHE A 40 21.66 6.85 23.03
CA PHE A 40 21.09 5.58 22.59
C PHE A 40 21.40 4.49 23.64
N GLY A 41 20.47 4.34 24.57
CA GLY A 41 20.54 3.39 25.68
C GLY A 41 19.68 2.14 25.45
N GLN A 42 19.33 1.48 26.54
CA GLN A 42 18.50 0.27 26.54
C GLN A 42 17.08 0.57 26.02
N ARG A 43 16.46 1.65 26.56
CA ARG A 43 15.10 2.07 26.19
C ARG A 43 14.97 2.40 24.71
N GLU A 44 15.94 3.09 24.14
CA GLU A 44 15.95 3.46 22.73
C GLU A 44 16.18 2.23 21.84
N ALA A 45 17.02 1.29 22.28
CA ALA A 45 17.22 0.02 21.58
C ALA A 45 15.95 -0.86 21.58
N GLU A 46 15.26 -0.96 22.71
CA GLU A 46 13.96 -1.65 22.80
C GLU A 46 12.93 -0.99 21.90
N ARG A 47 12.81 0.36 21.96
CA ARG A 47 11.87 1.11 21.14
C ARG A 47 12.13 0.91 19.66
N LEU A 48 13.39 0.89 19.22
CA LEU A 48 13.75 0.62 17.84
C LEU A 48 13.29 -0.79 17.41
N LEU A 49 13.51 -1.81 18.24
CA LEU A 49 13.11 -3.19 17.95
C LEU A 49 11.59 -3.39 17.88
N TRP A 50 10.83 -2.65 18.69
CA TRP A 50 9.36 -2.64 18.61
C TRP A 50 8.85 -1.90 17.37
N ARG A 51 9.47 -0.78 16.99
CA ARG A 51 9.04 0.02 15.85
C ARG A 51 9.44 -0.61 14.51
N ALA A 52 10.64 -1.16 14.44
CA ALA A 52 11.19 -1.77 13.22
C ALA A 52 10.98 -3.30 13.14
N GLY A 53 10.15 -3.87 14.02
CA GLY A 53 9.87 -5.31 14.04
C GLY A 53 8.70 -5.60 14.97
N PHE A 54 8.75 -6.75 15.62
CA PHE A 54 7.71 -7.29 16.52
C PHE A 54 8.21 -7.41 17.97
N GLY A 55 9.20 -6.63 18.34
CA GLY A 55 9.81 -6.60 19.65
C GLY A 55 11.16 -7.32 19.71
N PRO A 56 11.86 -7.21 20.86
CA PRO A 56 13.16 -7.82 21.06
C PRO A 56 13.06 -9.30 21.38
N ARG A 57 13.91 -10.13 20.77
CA ARG A 57 14.22 -11.48 21.24
C ARG A 57 15.28 -11.43 22.35
N PRO A 58 15.47 -12.53 23.11
CA PRO A 58 16.53 -12.62 24.09
C PRO A 58 17.90 -12.20 23.52
N GLY A 59 18.55 -11.23 24.15
CA GLY A 59 19.86 -10.70 23.75
C GLY A 59 19.83 -9.58 22.68
N ASP A 60 18.73 -9.35 21.97
CA ASP A 60 18.66 -8.36 20.90
C ASP A 60 18.90 -6.93 21.42
N VAL A 61 18.32 -6.55 22.54
CA VAL A 61 18.52 -5.22 23.12
C VAL A 61 19.99 -4.96 23.43
N LYS A 62 20.68 -5.93 24.05
CA LYS A 62 22.12 -5.83 24.37
C LYS A 62 22.94 -5.66 23.08
N ARG A 63 22.64 -6.46 22.06
CA ARG A 63 23.29 -6.40 20.73
C ARG A 63 23.07 -5.06 20.04
N VAL A 64 21.83 -4.61 19.95
CA VAL A 64 21.45 -3.34 19.29
C VAL A 64 22.06 -2.14 20.02
N LYS A 65 22.02 -2.12 21.37
CA LYS A 65 22.68 -1.09 22.18
C LYS A 65 24.20 -1.03 21.90
N LYS A 66 24.87 -2.20 21.82
CA LYS A 66 26.31 -2.27 21.51
C LYS A 66 26.66 -1.75 20.11
N LEU A 67 25.79 -1.98 19.12
CA LEU A 67 25.96 -1.45 17.74
C LEU A 67 25.88 0.07 17.71
N GLY A 68 25.06 0.67 18.57
CA GLY A 68 24.70 2.07 18.52
C GLY A 68 23.70 2.39 17.40
N MET A 69 23.00 3.52 17.52
CA MET A 69 21.85 3.91 16.69
C MET A 69 22.12 3.79 15.19
N LYS A 70 23.16 4.44 14.69
CA LYS A 70 23.44 4.51 13.23
C LYS A 70 23.62 3.13 12.62
N ARG A 71 24.46 2.26 13.24
CA ARG A 71 24.70 0.89 12.74
C ARG A 71 23.49 -0.01 12.90
N ALA A 72 22.72 0.14 13.97
CA ALA A 72 21.50 -0.62 14.20
C ALA A 72 20.45 -0.29 13.13
N VAL A 73 20.17 0.98 12.88
CA VAL A 73 19.23 1.41 11.83
C VAL A 73 19.71 0.99 10.44
N HIS A 74 21.00 1.22 10.13
CA HIS A 74 21.56 0.79 8.84
C HIS A 74 21.43 -0.73 8.63
N GLY A 75 21.67 -1.54 9.66
CA GLY A 75 21.52 -3.00 9.58
C GLY A 75 20.09 -3.46 9.34
N LEU A 76 19.09 -2.71 9.81
CA LEU A 76 17.67 -2.98 9.56
C LEU A 76 17.26 -2.59 8.12
N VAL A 77 17.67 -1.40 7.66
CA VAL A 77 17.25 -0.87 6.35
C VAL A 77 18.04 -1.50 5.19
N SER A 78 19.30 -1.87 5.41
CA SER A 78 20.22 -2.37 4.37
C SER A 78 20.59 -3.84 4.58
N HIS A 79 19.65 -4.66 5.04
CA HIS A 79 19.88 -6.08 5.24
C HIS A 79 20.25 -6.75 3.91
N ARG A 80 21.51 -7.20 3.79
CA ARG A 80 22.07 -7.82 2.56
C ARG A 80 22.08 -9.34 2.58
N GLY A 81 21.81 -9.97 3.71
CA GLY A 81 21.71 -11.42 3.83
C GLY A 81 20.30 -11.89 3.49
N GLY A 82 20.16 -13.04 2.86
CA GLY A 82 18.84 -13.65 2.64
C GLY A 82 18.09 -13.81 3.98
N THR A 83 16.78 -13.71 3.95
CA THR A 83 15.93 -13.88 5.14
C THR A 83 16.02 -15.33 5.63
N LYS A 84 16.40 -15.49 6.91
CA LYS A 84 16.47 -16.79 7.59
C LYS A 84 15.57 -16.77 8.81
N LEU A 85 14.96 -17.89 9.11
CA LEU A 85 14.21 -18.09 10.34
C LEU A 85 15.15 -18.61 11.44
N ILE A 86 15.19 -17.94 12.59
CA ILE A 86 16.10 -18.23 13.69
C ILE A 86 15.37 -19.02 14.78
N GLY A 87 16.00 -20.06 15.30
CA GLY A 87 15.45 -20.93 16.33
C GLY A 87 14.52 -22.01 15.79
N ALA A 88 13.89 -22.74 16.72
CA ALA A 88 12.93 -23.80 16.37
C ALA A 88 11.64 -23.21 15.80
N GLY A 89 11.09 -23.89 14.82
CA GLY A 89 9.76 -23.57 14.26
C GLY A 89 8.62 -23.95 15.21
N PRO A 90 7.38 -23.65 14.83
CA PRO A 90 6.20 -24.08 15.57
C PRO A 90 6.17 -25.63 15.66
N LYS A 91 5.77 -26.12 16.81
CA LYS A 91 5.55 -27.56 16.99
C LYS A 91 4.13 -27.89 16.52
N LEU A 92 4.04 -28.65 15.48
CA LEU A 92 2.80 -29.13 14.88
C LEU A 92 2.92 -30.64 14.69
N ASP A 93 1.81 -31.33 14.67
CA ASP A 93 1.76 -32.78 14.42
C ASP A 93 2.17 -33.07 12.97
N ASP A 94 1.72 -32.21 12.03
CA ASP A 94 2.06 -32.28 10.62
C ASP A 94 2.85 -31.05 10.14
N PRO A 95 3.66 -31.14 9.05
CA PRO A 95 4.32 -30.01 8.43
C PRO A 95 3.31 -28.92 7.98
N LEU A 96 3.72 -27.65 8.09
CA LEU A 96 2.91 -26.53 7.59
C LEU A 96 2.66 -26.66 6.08
N LYS A 97 1.39 -26.50 5.69
CA LYS A 97 0.92 -26.40 4.31
C LYS A 97 0.10 -25.12 4.17
N PRO A 98 0.77 -23.95 4.08
CA PRO A 98 0.10 -22.64 4.18
C PRO A 98 -0.77 -22.30 2.98
N ASP A 99 -0.54 -22.93 1.84
CA ASP A 99 -1.28 -22.79 0.59
C ASP A 99 -2.48 -23.74 0.44
N ASP A 100 -2.62 -24.70 1.36
CA ASP A 100 -3.60 -25.78 1.26
C ASP A 100 -4.49 -25.90 2.50
N ILE A 101 -3.92 -25.92 3.72
CA ILE A 101 -4.67 -26.15 4.96
C ILE A 101 -5.06 -24.81 5.58
N TRP A 102 -6.33 -24.62 5.83
CA TRP A 102 -6.87 -23.40 6.46
C TRP A 102 -6.22 -23.15 7.83
N GLY A 103 -5.76 -21.90 8.03
CA GLY A 103 -5.08 -21.47 9.26
C GLY A 103 -3.57 -21.72 9.26
N HIS A 104 -3.05 -22.61 8.40
CA HIS A 104 -1.60 -22.83 8.27
C HIS A 104 -0.90 -21.61 7.65
N ASP A 105 -1.54 -20.84 6.81
CA ASP A 105 -1.11 -19.54 6.28
C ASP A 105 -0.86 -18.53 7.39
N HIS A 106 -1.75 -18.45 8.38
CA HIS A 106 -1.60 -17.57 9.55
C HIS A 106 -0.40 -17.97 10.40
N ILE A 107 -0.26 -19.27 10.71
CA ILE A 107 0.87 -19.80 11.49
C ILE A 107 2.20 -19.56 10.75
N TRP A 108 2.21 -19.80 9.44
CA TRP A 108 3.36 -19.57 8.58
C TRP A 108 3.82 -18.11 8.60
N TRP A 109 2.88 -17.15 8.56
CA TRP A 109 3.23 -15.74 8.59
C TRP A 109 3.65 -15.27 9.98
N LEU A 110 2.92 -15.68 11.03
CA LEU A 110 3.29 -15.40 12.42
C LEU A 110 4.69 -15.95 12.76
N ASP A 111 5.01 -17.16 12.30
CA ASP A 111 6.34 -17.74 12.48
C ASP A 111 7.44 -16.88 11.83
N ARG A 112 7.21 -16.34 10.65
CA ARG A 112 8.11 -15.38 9.99
C ARG A 112 8.26 -14.08 10.77
N MET A 113 7.19 -13.51 11.27
CA MET A 113 7.22 -12.30 12.10
C MET A 113 8.09 -12.49 13.35
N VAL A 114 7.98 -13.65 14.00
CA VAL A 114 8.71 -13.96 15.24
C VAL A 114 10.16 -14.33 14.98
N ARG A 115 10.43 -15.17 13.98
CA ARG A 115 11.75 -15.79 13.78
C ARG A 115 12.62 -15.16 12.71
N SER A 116 12.11 -14.27 11.88
CA SER A 116 12.91 -13.64 10.82
C SER A 116 14.13 -12.93 11.38
N ASN A 117 15.30 -13.13 10.76
CA ASN A 117 16.50 -12.34 11.03
C ASN A 117 16.43 -10.93 10.41
N ASN A 118 15.39 -10.64 9.62
CA ASN A 118 15.12 -9.34 9.01
C ASN A 118 13.75 -8.82 9.47
N PRO A 119 13.62 -8.39 10.74
CA PRO A 119 12.33 -8.03 11.31
C PRO A 119 11.67 -6.81 10.65
N LEU A 120 12.45 -5.87 10.10
CA LEU A 120 11.89 -4.71 9.39
C LEU A 120 11.21 -5.13 8.08
N GLN A 121 11.74 -6.11 7.37
CA GLN A 121 11.11 -6.66 6.18
C GLN A 121 9.72 -7.23 6.49
N GLU A 122 9.60 -8.04 7.54
CA GLU A 122 8.30 -8.60 7.95
C GLU A 122 7.35 -7.53 8.48
N ARG A 123 7.87 -6.53 9.22
CA ARG A 123 7.08 -5.37 9.66
C ARG A 123 6.52 -4.58 8.47
N MET A 124 7.35 -4.32 7.46
CA MET A 124 6.89 -3.64 6.24
C MET A 124 5.94 -4.49 5.41
N THR A 125 6.13 -5.82 5.37
CA THR A 125 5.18 -6.75 4.74
C THR A 125 3.79 -6.64 5.38
N LEU A 126 3.72 -6.58 6.72
CA LEU A 126 2.46 -6.37 7.43
C LEU A 126 1.86 -5.00 7.14
N ILE A 127 2.68 -3.95 7.10
CA ILE A 127 2.23 -2.59 6.76
C ILE A 127 1.64 -2.56 5.34
N TRP A 128 2.29 -3.19 4.37
CA TRP A 128 1.78 -3.24 3.00
C TRP A 128 0.51 -4.08 2.86
N HIS A 129 0.38 -5.17 3.63
CA HIS A 129 -0.85 -5.94 3.66
C HIS A 129 -2.03 -5.14 4.24
N ASP A 130 -1.80 -4.34 5.30
CA ASP A 130 -2.80 -3.41 5.83
C ASP A 130 -3.08 -2.23 4.89
N TRP A 131 -2.05 -1.72 4.22
CA TRP A 131 -2.18 -0.60 3.26
C TRP A 131 -3.03 -0.94 2.05
N PHE A 132 -2.82 -2.15 1.50
CA PHE A 132 -3.49 -2.69 0.32
C PHE A 132 -4.51 -3.77 0.69
N ALA A 133 -5.21 -3.56 1.77
CA ALA A 133 -6.08 -4.51 2.46
C ALA A 133 -6.83 -5.48 1.52
N THR A 134 -6.49 -6.77 1.64
CA THR A 134 -7.16 -7.90 0.98
C THR A 134 -7.52 -8.94 2.04
N SER A 135 -8.53 -9.74 1.77
CA SER A 135 -8.97 -10.79 2.71
C SER A 135 -9.26 -12.09 1.98
N ASN A 136 -8.79 -13.20 2.55
CA ASN A 136 -9.10 -14.53 2.02
C ASN A 136 -10.61 -14.83 1.99
N ASN A 137 -11.41 -14.18 2.84
CA ASN A 137 -12.87 -14.32 2.81
C ASN A 137 -13.50 -13.84 1.48
N GLY A 138 -12.86 -12.89 0.78
CA GLY A 138 -13.32 -12.42 -0.51
C GLY A 138 -12.50 -12.98 -1.69
N VAL A 139 -11.21 -13.28 -1.47
CA VAL A 139 -10.34 -13.87 -2.51
C VAL A 139 -10.61 -15.37 -2.68
N GLY A 140 -10.91 -16.08 -1.60
CA GLY A 140 -11.24 -17.51 -1.63
C GLY A 140 -10.07 -18.43 -1.99
N SER A 141 -8.82 -17.95 -1.90
CA SER A 141 -7.63 -18.73 -2.26
C SER A 141 -6.44 -18.41 -1.37
N GLN A 142 -6.09 -19.32 -0.46
CA GLN A 142 -4.89 -19.19 0.37
C GLN A 142 -3.62 -19.08 -0.49
N LYS A 143 -3.56 -19.81 -1.60
CA LYS A 143 -2.44 -19.77 -2.54
C LYS A 143 -2.21 -18.36 -3.09
N LEU A 144 -3.28 -17.65 -3.52
CA LEU A 144 -3.17 -16.28 -4.00
C LEU A 144 -2.79 -15.32 -2.88
N MET A 145 -3.33 -15.49 -1.67
CA MET A 145 -2.98 -14.68 -0.49
C MET A 145 -1.51 -14.84 -0.08
N ILE A 146 -0.98 -16.07 -0.11
CA ILE A 146 0.44 -16.34 0.15
C ILE A 146 1.32 -15.71 -0.93
N ALA A 147 0.95 -15.84 -2.20
CA ALA A 147 1.69 -15.23 -3.32
C ALA A 147 1.75 -13.70 -3.19
N GLN A 148 0.63 -13.06 -2.80
CA GLN A 148 0.57 -11.62 -2.52
C GLN A 148 1.45 -11.24 -1.33
N ASN A 149 1.41 -12.00 -0.22
CA ASN A 149 2.26 -11.76 0.95
C ASN A 149 3.75 -11.84 0.59
N GLU A 150 4.15 -12.82 -0.23
CA GLU A 150 5.52 -12.91 -0.75
C GLU A 150 5.87 -11.75 -1.71
N MET A 151 4.92 -11.26 -2.49
CA MET A 151 5.11 -10.08 -3.34
C MET A 151 5.35 -8.82 -2.47
N PHE A 152 4.58 -8.61 -1.41
CA PHE A 152 4.80 -7.53 -0.45
C PHE A 152 6.18 -7.65 0.21
N ARG A 153 6.60 -8.84 0.60
CA ARG A 153 7.90 -9.09 1.23
C ARG A 153 9.06 -8.75 0.30
N ARG A 154 8.98 -9.17 -0.97
CA ARG A 154 10.01 -8.83 -1.97
C ARG A 154 10.12 -7.31 -2.22
N ASN A 155 9.02 -6.59 -2.12
CA ASN A 155 8.95 -5.14 -2.37
C ASN A 155 8.98 -4.29 -1.08
N SER A 156 9.12 -4.91 0.09
CA SER A 156 8.88 -4.31 1.41
C SER A 156 9.66 -3.02 1.68
N LEU A 157 10.91 -2.94 1.26
CA LEU A 157 11.82 -1.80 1.40
C LEU A 157 12.22 -1.21 0.05
N GLY A 158 11.43 -1.51 -0.99
CA GLY A 158 11.69 -1.08 -2.36
C GLY A 158 11.05 0.28 -2.69
N ASN A 159 10.89 0.51 -3.99
CA ASN A 159 10.26 1.70 -4.51
C ASN A 159 8.73 1.51 -4.52
N PHE A 160 7.98 2.48 -3.96
CA PHE A 160 6.53 2.42 -3.86
C PHE A 160 5.83 2.35 -5.23
N ARG A 161 6.39 3.00 -6.26
CA ARG A 161 5.87 2.88 -7.63
C ARG A 161 5.88 1.43 -8.10
N ASN A 162 7.00 0.73 -7.90
CA ASN A 162 7.10 -0.68 -8.32
C ASN A 162 6.13 -1.56 -7.51
N LEU A 163 5.99 -1.28 -6.21
CA LEU A 163 5.02 -1.97 -5.37
C LEU A 163 3.59 -1.73 -5.88
N LEU A 164 3.20 -0.49 -6.17
CA LEU A 164 1.86 -0.16 -6.69
C LEU A 164 1.59 -0.86 -8.02
N LEU A 165 2.54 -0.87 -8.95
CA LEU A 165 2.42 -1.59 -10.23
C LEU A 165 2.25 -3.11 -10.02
N ASN A 166 2.99 -3.69 -9.06
CA ASN A 166 2.84 -5.11 -8.73
C ASN A 166 1.49 -5.43 -8.09
N VAL A 167 0.97 -4.54 -7.23
CA VAL A 167 -0.36 -4.69 -6.61
C VAL A 167 -1.47 -4.58 -7.65
N THR A 168 -1.34 -3.68 -8.64
CA THR A 168 -2.34 -3.47 -9.68
C THR A 168 -2.58 -4.71 -10.54
N GLN A 169 -1.58 -5.55 -10.71
CA GLN A 169 -1.68 -6.81 -11.45
C GLN A 169 -1.66 -8.05 -10.56
N ASP A 170 -1.70 -7.87 -9.23
CA ASP A 170 -1.69 -8.98 -8.30
C ASP A 170 -2.99 -9.77 -8.33
N PRO A 171 -2.96 -11.11 -8.52
CA PRO A 171 -4.16 -11.92 -8.62
C PRO A 171 -5.13 -11.80 -7.44
N ALA A 172 -4.62 -11.79 -6.20
CA ALA A 172 -5.49 -11.64 -5.02
C ALA A 172 -6.18 -10.27 -5.01
N MET A 173 -5.47 -9.20 -5.39
CA MET A 173 -6.03 -7.86 -5.48
C MET A 173 -7.05 -7.75 -6.63
N LEU A 174 -6.76 -8.34 -7.78
CA LEU A 174 -7.68 -8.35 -8.92
C LEU A 174 -9.00 -9.03 -8.56
N VAL A 175 -8.96 -10.15 -7.84
CA VAL A 175 -10.19 -10.81 -7.34
C VAL A 175 -10.88 -9.96 -6.30
N TRP A 176 -10.14 -9.45 -5.31
CA TRP A 176 -10.68 -8.68 -4.17
C TRP A 176 -11.49 -7.45 -4.59
N LEU A 177 -11.02 -6.73 -5.60
CA LEU A 177 -11.63 -5.50 -6.10
C LEU A 177 -12.26 -5.64 -7.49
N SER A 178 -12.53 -6.88 -7.94
CA SER A 178 -13.15 -7.20 -9.23
C SER A 178 -12.40 -6.59 -10.42
N GLY A 179 -11.09 -6.45 -10.31
CA GLY A 179 -10.24 -5.91 -11.38
C GLY A 179 -10.11 -6.88 -12.57
N ASN A 180 -10.23 -8.19 -12.33
CA ASN A 180 -10.26 -9.25 -13.33
C ASN A 180 -11.56 -9.29 -14.16
N GLU A 181 -12.60 -8.58 -13.73
CA GLU A 181 -13.88 -8.43 -14.42
C GLU A 181 -14.03 -7.04 -15.07
N ASN A 182 -13.05 -6.15 -14.86
CA ASN A 182 -13.07 -4.80 -15.39
C ASN A 182 -12.68 -4.78 -16.87
N THR A 183 -13.69 -4.65 -17.75
CA THR A 183 -13.51 -4.67 -19.21
C THR A 183 -14.01 -3.39 -19.86
N LYS A 184 -13.56 -3.10 -21.09
CA LYS A 184 -14.07 -1.95 -21.88
C LYS A 184 -15.57 -1.98 -22.13
N TYR A 185 -16.21 -3.16 -22.03
CA TYR A 185 -17.64 -3.34 -22.22
C TYR A 185 -18.44 -3.12 -20.94
N SER A 186 -17.79 -3.30 -19.79
CA SER A 186 -18.36 -3.15 -18.46
C SER A 186 -17.28 -2.62 -17.51
N PRO A 187 -16.93 -1.32 -17.56
CA PRO A 187 -15.96 -0.75 -16.64
C PRO A 187 -16.43 -0.84 -15.19
N ASN A 188 -15.53 -1.29 -14.31
CA ASN A 188 -15.78 -1.43 -12.88
C ASN A 188 -14.91 -0.43 -12.10
N GLU A 189 -15.56 0.42 -11.30
CA GLU A 189 -14.90 1.52 -10.58
C GLU A 189 -14.17 1.07 -9.30
N ASN A 190 -14.42 -0.13 -8.77
CA ASN A 190 -13.91 -0.52 -7.45
C ASN A 190 -12.40 -0.32 -7.31
N TYR A 191 -11.62 -0.96 -8.18
CA TYR A 191 -10.17 -0.80 -8.11
C TYR A 191 -9.72 0.63 -8.43
N GLY A 192 -10.36 1.29 -9.41
CA GLY A 192 -10.10 2.69 -9.76
C GLY A 192 -10.28 3.64 -8.57
N ARG A 193 -11.33 3.46 -7.81
CA ARG A 193 -11.64 4.22 -6.60
C ARG A 193 -10.62 3.95 -5.50
N GLU A 194 -10.32 2.69 -5.23
CA GLU A 194 -9.41 2.31 -4.14
C GLU A 194 -7.96 2.74 -4.41
N VAL A 195 -7.49 2.66 -5.65
CA VAL A 195 -6.14 3.14 -5.98
C VAL A 195 -5.98 4.64 -5.73
N MET A 196 -7.04 5.41 -5.91
CA MET A 196 -7.04 6.84 -5.60
C MET A 196 -7.26 7.10 -4.11
N GLU A 197 -8.33 6.55 -3.53
CA GLU A 197 -8.80 6.91 -2.20
C GLU A 197 -7.96 6.28 -1.08
N LEU A 198 -7.70 4.96 -1.15
CA LEU A 198 -7.02 4.26 -0.06
C LEU A 198 -5.52 4.10 -0.28
N PHE A 199 -5.09 3.99 -1.55
CA PHE A 199 -3.71 3.60 -1.81
C PHE A 199 -2.78 4.77 -2.10
N THR A 200 -3.28 5.88 -2.70
CA THR A 200 -2.38 6.93 -3.19
C THR A 200 -2.70 8.37 -2.81
N LEU A 201 -3.97 8.79 -2.72
CA LEU A 201 -4.32 10.20 -2.57
C LEU A 201 -5.05 10.53 -1.26
N GLY A 202 -5.87 9.59 -0.76
CA GLY A 202 -6.71 9.77 0.41
C GLY A 202 -8.15 10.22 0.06
N ALA A 203 -9.09 9.88 0.95
CA ALA A 203 -10.45 10.38 0.86
C ALA A 203 -10.49 11.91 0.92
N GLY A 204 -11.29 12.53 0.04
CA GLY A 204 -11.40 13.99 -0.05
C GLY A 204 -10.21 14.69 -0.73
N ALA A 205 -9.32 13.96 -1.40
CA ALA A 205 -8.32 14.53 -2.30
C ALA A 205 -8.97 15.24 -3.49
N ARG A 206 -8.15 15.97 -4.27
CA ARG A 206 -8.64 16.80 -5.39
C ARG A 206 -8.85 15.98 -6.65
N TYR A 207 -9.80 15.06 -6.62
CA TYR A 207 -10.30 14.32 -7.77
C TYR A 207 -11.82 14.31 -7.78
N THR A 208 -12.41 13.97 -8.89
CA THR A 208 -13.85 13.94 -9.15
C THR A 208 -14.34 12.51 -9.40
N GLU A 209 -15.66 12.30 -9.35
CA GLU A 209 -16.25 11.03 -9.76
C GLU A 209 -15.98 10.71 -11.25
N GLU A 210 -15.79 11.73 -12.09
CA GLU A 210 -15.35 11.52 -13.46
C GLU A 210 -13.95 10.97 -13.54
N ASP A 211 -13.00 11.47 -12.71
CA ASP A 211 -11.66 10.90 -12.62
C ASP A 211 -11.70 9.42 -12.20
N VAL A 212 -12.64 9.03 -11.30
CA VAL A 212 -12.82 7.61 -10.91
C VAL A 212 -13.28 6.76 -12.09
N ARG A 213 -14.27 7.23 -12.87
CA ARG A 213 -14.74 6.53 -14.07
C ARG A 213 -13.64 6.37 -15.12
N GLU A 214 -12.88 7.43 -15.37
CA GLU A 214 -11.79 7.43 -16.32
C GLU A 214 -10.61 6.55 -15.85
N GLN A 215 -10.35 6.50 -14.54
CA GLN A 215 -9.41 5.54 -13.94
C GLN A 215 -9.88 4.09 -14.15
N ALA A 216 -11.17 3.80 -13.93
CA ALA A 216 -11.74 2.48 -14.18
C ALA A 216 -11.51 2.03 -15.64
N ARG A 217 -11.71 2.93 -16.60
CA ARG A 217 -11.44 2.69 -18.03
C ARG A 217 -9.96 2.41 -18.31
N ALA A 218 -9.05 3.16 -17.67
CA ALA A 218 -7.61 2.95 -17.81
C ALA A 218 -7.15 1.60 -17.23
N LEU A 219 -7.86 1.09 -16.24
CA LEU A 219 -7.58 -0.17 -15.53
C LEU A 219 -8.28 -1.38 -16.14
N THR A 220 -9.02 -1.23 -17.24
CA THR A 220 -9.65 -2.35 -17.94
C THR A 220 -8.62 -3.27 -18.60
N GLY A 221 -8.95 -4.56 -18.73
CA GLY A 221 -8.18 -5.51 -19.53
C GLY A 221 -7.55 -6.66 -18.76
N PHE A 222 -7.53 -6.63 -17.43
CA PHE A 222 -7.10 -7.80 -16.67
C PHE A 222 -8.18 -8.87 -16.66
N THR A 223 -7.75 -10.12 -16.80
CA THR A 223 -8.63 -11.30 -16.79
C THR A 223 -7.89 -12.52 -16.26
N ASN A 224 -8.60 -13.64 -16.14
CA ASN A 224 -8.07 -14.92 -15.70
C ASN A 224 -8.86 -16.07 -16.34
N GLU A 225 -8.35 -17.28 -16.19
CA GLU A 225 -9.07 -18.51 -16.51
C GLU A 225 -9.61 -19.17 -15.25
N TRP A 226 -10.58 -20.04 -15.43
CA TRP A 226 -11.11 -20.92 -14.38
C TRP A 226 -10.77 -22.37 -14.71
N ASP A 227 -10.37 -23.10 -13.68
CA ASP A 227 -10.03 -24.51 -13.75
C ASP A 227 -10.75 -25.24 -12.61
N GLU A 228 -11.34 -26.40 -12.87
CA GLU A 228 -12.14 -27.13 -11.88
C GLU A 228 -11.31 -27.63 -10.70
N ASP A 229 -10.02 -27.97 -10.92
CA ASP A 229 -9.13 -28.51 -9.88
C ASP A 229 -8.38 -27.42 -9.11
N VAL A 230 -8.06 -26.28 -9.78
CA VAL A 230 -7.16 -25.25 -9.24
C VAL A 230 -7.91 -23.97 -8.86
N GLY A 231 -9.10 -23.74 -9.43
CA GLY A 231 -9.85 -22.49 -9.35
C GLY A 231 -9.35 -21.42 -10.31
N LEU A 232 -9.27 -20.18 -9.83
CA LEU A 232 -8.78 -19.05 -10.63
C LEU A 232 -7.27 -19.18 -10.92
N LYS A 233 -6.91 -19.11 -12.20
CA LYS A 233 -5.52 -19.23 -12.67
C LYS A 233 -5.25 -18.32 -13.87
N ASP A 234 -4.00 -18.30 -14.34
CA ASP A 234 -3.56 -17.65 -15.57
C ASP A 234 -4.00 -16.18 -15.68
N PHE A 235 -3.84 -15.43 -14.59
CA PHE A 235 -4.12 -13.99 -14.54
C PHE A 235 -3.18 -13.25 -15.49
N HIS A 236 -3.76 -12.49 -16.41
CA HIS A 236 -3.01 -11.75 -17.42
C HIS A 236 -3.76 -10.49 -17.90
N PHE A 237 -3.06 -9.64 -18.62
CA PHE A 237 -3.65 -8.51 -19.32
C PHE A 237 -4.01 -8.91 -20.74
N GLU A 238 -5.30 -8.82 -21.10
CA GLU A 238 -5.84 -9.09 -22.44
C GLU A 238 -6.18 -7.77 -23.13
N ALA A 239 -5.38 -7.38 -24.11
CA ALA A 239 -5.52 -6.10 -24.80
C ALA A 239 -6.89 -5.91 -25.47
N LYS A 240 -7.55 -6.99 -25.88
CA LYS A 240 -8.90 -6.93 -26.48
C LYS A 240 -9.98 -6.51 -25.51
N LEU A 241 -9.74 -6.65 -24.19
CA LEU A 241 -10.65 -6.23 -23.13
C LEU A 241 -10.34 -4.83 -22.63
N HIS A 242 -9.20 -4.23 -23.01
CA HIS A 242 -8.80 -2.89 -22.61
C HIS A 242 -9.53 -1.81 -23.43
N ASP A 243 -9.89 -0.70 -22.76
CA ASP A 243 -10.40 0.51 -23.40
C ASP A 243 -9.20 1.34 -23.91
N ASP A 244 -8.97 1.28 -25.22
CA ASP A 244 -7.89 1.99 -25.93
C ASP A 244 -8.25 3.42 -26.34
N LYS A 245 -9.44 3.92 -25.96
CA LYS A 245 -9.88 5.29 -26.27
C LYS A 245 -9.22 6.31 -25.34
N SER A 246 -9.25 7.56 -25.78
CA SER A 246 -8.77 8.69 -24.95
C SER A 246 -9.57 8.80 -23.65
N LYS A 247 -8.87 9.10 -22.56
CA LYS A 247 -9.38 9.28 -21.20
C LYS A 247 -8.85 10.59 -20.64
N THR A 248 -9.62 11.23 -19.75
CA THR A 248 -9.18 12.45 -19.07
C THR A 248 -9.13 12.19 -17.56
N ILE A 249 -7.92 12.11 -16.98
CA ILE A 249 -7.69 11.82 -15.58
C ILE A 249 -6.90 12.97 -14.96
N PHE A 250 -7.40 13.56 -13.89
CA PHE A 250 -6.81 14.74 -13.21
C PHE A 250 -6.48 15.88 -14.17
N GLY A 251 -7.39 16.12 -15.15
CA GLY A 251 -7.24 17.15 -16.18
C GLY A 251 -6.17 16.87 -17.25
N LYS A 252 -5.57 15.70 -17.26
CA LYS A 252 -4.66 15.24 -18.33
C LYS A 252 -5.43 14.30 -19.25
N THR A 253 -5.29 14.50 -20.56
CA THR A 253 -5.97 13.71 -21.59
C THR A 253 -4.96 12.87 -22.37
N GLY A 254 -5.27 11.59 -22.58
CA GLY A 254 -4.43 10.66 -23.34
C GLY A 254 -5.04 9.28 -23.46
N ASN A 255 -4.41 8.41 -24.24
CA ASN A 255 -4.76 7.00 -24.29
C ASN A 255 -4.01 6.27 -23.13
N PHE A 256 -4.56 6.39 -21.93
CA PHE A 256 -3.96 5.87 -20.72
C PHE A 256 -4.29 4.39 -20.50
N ASP A 257 -3.26 3.63 -20.09
CA ASP A 257 -3.37 2.26 -19.62
C ASP A 257 -3.23 2.17 -18.08
N TRP A 258 -3.18 0.96 -17.54
CA TRP A 258 -3.07 0.70 -16.11
C TRP A 258 -1.74 1.22 -15.49
N GLN A 259 -0.65 1.25 -16.24
CA GLN A 259 0.63 1.81 -15.77
C GLN A 259 0.56 3.33 -15.70
N ASP A 260 -0.11 3.95 -16.68
CA ASP A 260 -0.40 5.39 -16.67
C ASP A 260 -1.33 5.78 -15.54
N SER A 261 -2.37 4.97 -15.26
CA SER A 261 -3.25 5.13 -14.10
C SER A 261 -2.43 5.24 -12.79
N CYS A 262 -1.55 4.27 -12.53
CA CYS A 262 -0.64 4.31 -11.38
C CYS A 262 0.27 5.53 -11.39
N ARG A 263 0.86 5.87 -12.54
CA ARG A 263 1.76 7.02 -12.69
C ARG A 263 1.04 8.33 -12.40
N LEU A 264 -0.16 8.53 -12.93
CA LEU A 264 -0.97 9.73 -12.72
C LEU A 264 -1.31 9.95 -11.25
N CYS A 265 -1.66 8.87 -10.52
CA CYS A 265 -1.89 8.93 -9.08
C CYS A 265 -0.61 9.34 -8.32
N LEU A 266 0.55 8.77 -8.66
CA LEU A 266 1.82 9.09 -8.01
C LEU A 266 2.33 10.49 -8.30
N GLU A 267 1.99 11.06 -9.47
CA GLU A 267 2.32 12.43 -9.86
C GLU A 267 1.34 13.47 -9.32
N HIS A 268 0.22 13.03 -8.76
CA HIS A 268 -0.79 13.93 -8.21
C HIS A 268 -0.24 14.71 -7.00
N GLN A 269 -0.62 15.99 -6.91
CA GLN A 269 -0.10 16.90 -5.87
C GLN A 269 -0.38 16.47 -4.42
N ASP A 270 -1.42 15.66 -4.19
CA ASP A 270 -1.82 15.19 -2.86
C ASP A 270 -1.10 13.88 -2.47
N HIS A 271 -0.50 13.15 -3.44
CA HIS A 271 0.13 11.85 -3.18
C HIS A 271 1.21 11.89 -2.11
N ALA A 272 2.19 12.77 -2.25
CA ALA A 272 3.35 12.78 -1.34
C ALA A 272 2.95 13.07 0.11
N GLY A 273 1.97 13.98 0.31
CA GLY A 273 1.44 14.30 1.63
C GLY A 273 0.72 13.11 2.25
N PHE A 274 -0.18 12.50 1.51
CA PHE A 274 -0.92 11.31 1.94
C PHE A 274 0.01 10.15 2.27
N PHE A 275 0.94 9.82 1.37
CA PHE A 275 1.88 8.73 1.55
C PHE A 275 2.69 8.88 2.84
N VAL A 276 3.30 10.06 3.05
CA VAL A 276 4.13 10.31 4.24
C VAL A 276 3.30 10.24 5.50
N GLN A 277 2.11 10.84 5.52
CA GLN A 277 1.23 10.83 6.68
C GLN A 277 0.78 9.41 7.04
N LYS A 278 0.31 8.64 6.06
CA LYS A 278 -0.14 7.25 6.25
C LYS A 278 1.02 6.35 6.68
N LEU A 279 2.19 6.43 6.01
CA LEU A 279 3.36 5.65 6.41
C LEU A 279 3.85 6.00 7.82
N TRP A 280 3.85 7.28 8.19
CA TRP A 280 4.26 7.73 9.51
C TRP A 280 3.36 7.22 10.63
N SER A 281 2.07 7.00 10.36
CA SER A 281 1.13 6.48 11.36
C SER A 281 1.44 5.05 11.82
N TYR A 282 2.21 4.28 11.04
CA TYR A 282 2.62 2.92 11.39
C TYR A 282 3.87 2.86 12.29
N PHE A 283 4.60 3.98 12.40
CA PHE A 283 5.85 4.10 13.16
C PHE A 283 5.71 5.15 14.28
#